data_a4dfd31258a2dd83791272e9b9728b5a
#
_entry.id   a4dfd31258a2dd83791272e9b9728b5a
#
_cell.length_a   1.000
_cell.length_b   1.000
_cell.length_c   1.000
_cell.angle_alpha   90.00
_cell.angle_beta   90.00
_cell.angle_gamma   90.00
#
_symmetry.space_group_name_H-M   'P 1'
#
loop_
_entity.id
_entity.type
_entity.pdbx_description
1 polymer ?
#
loop_
_entity_poly.entity_id
_entity_poly.type
_entity_poly.pdbx_seq_one_letter_code
_entity_poly.pdbx_strand_id
1 'polypeptide(L)'
;MNIKNKLSPAVIKTSLQGTTKEEVIRELLEVLVEAQLVTDRETVYEALMERERKMSTGLQHGVAIPHAKTTAVKSLVACIGLKPEGVDFAALDGLPSRIFIMTLSPIDRVGPHVQFLAEVSMVIRTEEARERLLQSKNAQDVLSVFGL
;
A
#
# COMPACT_ATOMS: atom_id res chain seq x y z
N MET A 1 -12.04 13.84 -1.09
CA MET A 1 -11.24 13.13 -0.09
C MET A 1 -9.78 13.49 -0.24
N ASN A 2 -9.10 13.48 0.84
CA ASN A 2 -7.73 13.94 0.93
C ASN A 2 -6.89 12.82 1.55
N ILE A 3 -5.70 12.58 1.02
CA ILE A 3 -4.72 11.62 1.52
C ILE A 3 -4.46 11.83 3.02
N LYS A 4 -4.49 13.05 3.49
CA LYS A 4 -4.34 13.43 4.88
C LYS A 4 -5.32 12.68 5.81
N ASN A 5 -6.53 12.42 5.35
CA ASN A 5 -7.55 11.75 6.14
C ASN A 5 -7.37 10.24 6.21
N LYS A 6 -6.49 9.69 5.38
CA LYS A 6 -6.31 8.24 5.25
C LYS A 6 -4.95 7.74 5.72
N LEU A 7 -3.98 8.63 5.90
CA LEU A 7 -2.65 8.25 6.34
C LEU A 7 -2.38 8.80 7.75
N SER A 8 -1.90 7.92 8.60
CA SER A 8 -1.50 8.25 9.97
C SER A 8 -0.35 7.31 10.36
N PRO A 9 0.34 7.57 11.47
CA PRO A 9 1.42 6.66 11.90
C PRO A 9 0.98 5.20 12.06
N ALA A 10 -0.29 4.97 12.44
CA ALA A 10 -0.80 3.61 12.68
C ALA A 10 -0.84 2.76 11.41
N VAL A 11 -0.85 3.36 10.23
CA VAL A 11 -0.94 2.63 8.96
C VAL A 11 0.37 2.67 8.16
N ILE A 12 1.50 2.91 8.83
CA ILE A 12 2.80 2.97 8.15
C ILE A 12 3.77 2.00 8.81
N LYS A 13 4.39 1.15 8.00
CA LYS A 13 5.43 0.22 8.45
C LYS A 13 6.67 0.41 7.60
N THR A 14 7.75 0.94 8.19
CA THR A 14 8.96 1.30 7.45
C THR A 14 9.91 0.13 7.22
N SER A 15 9.64 -1.03 7.82
CA SER A 15 10.55 -2.18 7.77
C SER A 15 9.75 -3.47 7.60
N LEU A 16 9.31 -3.73 6.37
CA LEU A 16 8.63 -5.00 6.06
C LEU A 16 9.63 -6.15 6.14
N GLN A 17 9.18 -7.27 6.71
CA GLN A 17 10.02 -8.45 6.91
C GLN A 17 9.79 -9.52 5.85
N GLY A 18 8.64 -9.50 5.18
CA GLY A 18 8.30 -10.48 4.16
C GLY A 18 9.29 -10.49 3.01
N THR A 19 9.54 -11.66 2.43
CA THR A 19 10.46 -11.83 1.30
C THR A 19 9.76 -12.31 0.04
N THR A 20 8.47 -12.62 0.11
CA THR A 20 7.66 -13.00 -1.04
C THR A 20 6.47 -12.06 -1.18
N LYS A 21 5.86 -12.05 -2.36
CA LYS A 21 4.65 -11.25 -2.60
C LYS A 21 3.57 -11.57 -1.56
N GLU A 22 3.31 -12.85 -1.32
CA GLU A 22 2.27 -13.30 -0.39
C GLU A 22 2.56 -12.83 1.03
N GLU A 23 3.81 -12.95 1.48
CA GLU A 23 4.21 -12.52 2.81
C GLU A 23 4.05 -11.01 2.98
N VAL A 24 4.45 -10.23 1.97
CA VAL A 24 4.32 -8.76 2.01
C VAL A 24 2.86 -8.35 2.05
N ILE A 25 2.01 -8.97 1.24
CA ILE A 25 0.57 -8.67 1.24
C ILE A 25 -0.03 -9.01 2.61
N ARG A 26 0.34 -10.14 3.18
CA ARG A 26 -0.13 -10.55 4.50
C ARG A 26 0.33 -9.56 5.59
N GLU A 27 1.56 -9.11 5.51
CA GLU A 27 2.14 -8.19 6.47
C GLU A 27 1.46 -6.81 6.40
N LEU A 28 1.23 -6.30 5.19
CA LEU A 28 0.51 -5.04 4.99
C LEU A 28 -0.93 -5.13 5.50
N LEU A 29 -1.60 -6.23 5.23
CA LEU A 29 -2.95 -6.46 5.75
C LEU A 29 -2.95 -6.42 7.27
N GLU A 30 -1.94 -7.01 7.91
CA GLU A 30 -1.86 -7.02 9.37
C GLU A 30 -1.69 -5.61 9.94
N VAL A 31 -1.04 -4.70 9.23
CA VAL A 31 -0.98 -3.28 9.62
C VAL A 31 -2.39 -2.71 9.75
N LEU A 32 -3.25 -3.00 8.78
CA LEU A 32 -4.64 -2.53 8.81
C LEU A 32 -5.47 -3.20 9.91
N VAL A 33 -5.21 -4.48 10.18
CA VAL A 33 -5.89 -5.20 11.27
C VAL A 33 -5.50 -4.61 12.62
N GLU A 34 -4.22 -4.37 12.84
CA GLU A 34 -3.73 -3.78 14.09
C GLU A 34 -4.23 -2.35 14.29
N ALA A 35 -4.44 -1.62 13.20
CA ALA A 35 -5.03 -0.27 13.25
C ALA A 35 -6.56 -0.31 13.44
N GLN A 36 -7.14 -1.50 13.57
CA GLN A 36 -8.58 -1.70 13.77
C GLN A 36 -9.43 -1.22 12.59
N LEU A 37 -8.85 -1.24 11.39
CA LEU A 37 -9.54 -0.85 10.16
C LEU A 37 -10.09 -2.05 9.40
N VAL A 38 -9.63 -3.25 9.72
CA VAL A 38 -10.07 -4.51 9.13
C VAL A 38 -10.25 -5.53 10.25
N THR A 39 -11.36 -6.25 10.24
CA THR A 39 -11.63 -7.30 11.25
C THR A 39 -11.60 -8.71 10.64
N ASP A 40 -12.02 -8.86 9.39
CA ASP A 40 -12.08 -10.15 8.70
C ASP A 40 -10.86 -10.32 7.79
N ARG A 41 -9.72 -10.63 8.41
CA ARG A 41 -8.45 -10.68 7.67
C ARG A 41 -8.42 -11.75 6.57
N GLU A 42 -9.06 -12.90 6.78
CA GLU A 42 -9.00 -13.96 5.76
C GLU A 42 -9.83 -13.63 4.53
N THR A 43 -11.01 -13.06 4.70
CA THR A 43 -11.84 -12.62 3.57
C THR A 43 -11.10 -11.55 2.77
N VAL A 44 -10.46 -10.60 3.44
CA VAL A 44 -9.72 -9.53 2.78
C VAL A 44 -8.47 -10.08 2.08
N TYR A 45 -7.74 -10.99 2.73
CA TYR A 45 -6.57 -11.60 2.12
C TYR A 45 -6.94 -12.33 0.82
N GLU A 46 -8.02 -13.10 0.84
CA GLU A 46 -8.48 -13.80 -0.36
C GLU A 46 -8.83 -12.82 -1.49
N ALA A 47 -9.50 -11.71 -1.16
CA ALA A 47 -9.83 -10.69 -2.15
C ALA A 47 -8.57 -10.05 -2.74
N LEU A 48 -7.58 -9.75 -1.91
CA LEU A 48 -6.31 -9.20 -2.36
C LEU A 48 -5.57 -10.17 -3.29
N MET A 49 -5.50 -11.44 -2.91
CA MET A 49 -4.79 -12.44 -3.71
C MET A 49 -5.53 -12.75 -5.01
N GLU A 50 -6.85 -12.77 -4.99
CA GLU A 50 -7.63 -12.96 -6.21
C GLU A 50 -7.36 -11.84 -7.21
N ARG A 51 -7.32 -10.59 -6.74
CA ARG A 51 -6.98 -9.44 -7.60
C ARG A 51 -5.55 -9.56 -8.12
N GLU A 52 -4.61 -9.95 -7.27
CA GLU A 52 -3.20 -10.05 -7.61
C GLU A 52 -2.95 -11.15 -8.66
N ARG A 53 -3.69 -12.26 -8.61
CA ARG A 53 -3.57 -13.36 -9.57
C ARG A 53 -4.01 -12.95 -10.97
N LYS A 54 -4.92 -11.99 -11.10
CA LYS A 54 -5.38 -11.52 -12.40
C LYS A 54 -4.32 -10.74 -13.14
N MET A 55 -3.59 -9.89 -12.41
CA MET A 55 -2.49 -9.12 -12.95
C MET A 55 -1.72 -8.52 -11.77
N SER A 56 -0.40 -8.59 -11.82
CA SER A 56 0.43 -8.02 -10.76
C SER A 56 0.10 -6.53 -10.55
N THR A 57 0.10 -6.11 -9.29
CA THR A 57 -0.03 -4.71 -8.92
C THR A 57 1.34 -4.04 -8.75
N GLY A 58 2.42 -4.75 -9.03
CA GLY A 58 3.75 -4.15 -9.12
C GLY A 58 3.87 -3.29 -10.36
N LEU A 59 4.27 -2.05 -10.19
CA LEU A 59 4.35 -1.07 -11.27
C LEU A 59 5.81 -0.80 -11.64
N GLN A 60 6.11 0.43 -12.03
CA GLN A 60 7.45 0.89 -12.34
C GLN A 60 8.09 1.50 -11.11
N HIS A 61 9.40 1.66 -11.15
CA HIS A 61 10.18 2.42 -10.15
C HIS A 61 10.10 1.85 -8.73
N GLY A 62 9.88 0.54 -8.62
CA GLY A 62 9.85 -0.11 -7.31
C GLY A 62 8.58 0.14 -6.51
N VAL A 63 7.51 0.58 -7.15
CA VAL A 63 6.22 0.84 -6.48
C VAL A 63 5.25 -0.28 -6.78
N ALA A 64 4.54 -0.77 -5.76
CA ALA A 64 3.46 -1.72 -5.91
C ALA A 64 2.23 -1.21 -5.16
N ILE A 65 1.04 -1.47 -5.71
CA ILE A 65 -0.22 -1.01 -5.13
C ILE A 65 -1.22 -2.16 -4.94
N PRO A 66 -0.91 -3.12 -4.05
CA PRO A 66 -1.87 -4.19 -3.78
C PRO A 66 -3.22 -3.60 -3.38
N HIS A 67 -4.29 -4.09 -3.97
CA HIS A 67 -5.60 -3.52 -3.66
C HIS A 67 -6.72 -4.52 -3.90
N ALA A 68 -7.87 -4.26 -3.28
CA ALA A 68 -9.05 -5.06 -3.50
C ALA A 68 -10.29 -4.25 -3.17
N LYS A 69 -11.41 -4.63 -3.78
CA LYS A 69 -12.73 -4.19 -3.41
C LYS A 69 -13.34 -5.25 -2.52
N THR A 70 -13.94 -4.84 -1.41
CA THR A 70 -14.47 -5.79 -0.44
C THR A 70 -15.62 -5.18 0.36
N THR A 71 -16.53 -6.03 0.80
CA THR A 71 -17.59 -5.62 1.72
C THR A 71 -17.10 -5.49 3.16
N ALA A 72 -15.86 -5.92 3.42
CA ALA A 72 -15.29 -5.89 4.77
C ALA A 72 -14.90 -4.49 5.24
N VAL A 73 -14.92 -3.50 4.35
CA VAL A 73 -14.67 -2.09 4.71
C VAL A 73 -15.85 -1.23 4.26
N LYS A 74 -16.17 -0.19 5.03
CA LYS A 74 -17.25 0.74 4.72
C LYS A 74 -16.77 1.99 4.00
N SER A 75 -15.50 2.29 4.10
CA SER A 75 -14.86 3.40 3.41
C SER A 75 -13.45 2.96 3.02
N LEU A 76 -12.81 3.73 2.15
CA LEU A 76 -11.44 3.46 1.76
C LEU A 76 -10.51 3.43 2.97
N VAL A 77 -9.69 2.40 3.07
CA VAL A 77 -8.59 2.34 4.02
C VAL A 77 -7.30 2.06 3.26
N ALA A 78 -6.19 2.54 3.78
CA ALA A 78 -4.89 2.40 3.11
C ALA A 78 -3.77 2.26 4.11
N CYS A 79 -2.69 1.60 3.70
CA CYS A 79 -1.45 1.58 4.48
C CYS A 79 -0.25 1.66 3.53
N ILE A 80 0.90 2.01 4.10
CA ILE A 80 2.16 2.10 3.37
C ILE A 80 3.18 1.22 4.07
N GLY A 81 3.91 0.44 3.27
CA GLY A 81 5.02 -0.36 3.76
C GLY A 81 6.25 -0.16 2.90
N LEU A 82 7.42 -0.27 3.50
CA LEU A 82 8.69 -0.11 2.81
C LEU A 82 9.56 -1.34 2.99
N LYS A 83 10.23 -1.73 1.92
CA LYS A 83 11.20 -2.82 1.91
C LYS A 83 12.37 -2.40 1.02
N PRO A 84 13.35 -1.65 1.56
CA PRO A 84 14.46 -1.13 0.74
C PRO A 84 15.23 -2.21 -0.03
N GLU A 85 15.32 -3.43 0.51
CA GLU A 85 15.99 -4.56 -0.15
C GLU A 85 15.24 -5.03 -1.39
N GLY A 86 13.93 -4.77 -1.44
CA GLY A 86 13.09 -5.16 -2.56
C GLY A 86 12.52 -6.56 -2.46
N VAL A 87 11.41 -6.78 -3.13
CA VAL A 87 10.72 -8.06 -3.22
C VAL A 87 10.28 -8.26 -4.66
N ASP A 88 10.44 -9.46 -5.18
CA ASP A 88 9.91 -9.80 -6.50
C ASP A 88 8.38 -9.81 -6.45
N PHE A 89 7.78 -8.82 -7.10
CA PHE A 89 6.33 -8.66 -7.17
C PHE A 89 5.80 -8.92 -8.57
N ALA A 90 6.63 -9.48 -9.45
CA ALA A 90 6.31 -9.62 -10.88
C ALA A 90 5.88 -8.27 -11.46
N ALA A 91 6.63 -7.22 -11.14
CA ALA A 91 6.31 -5.85 -11.54
C ALA A 91 6.39 -5.66 -13.05
N LEU A 92 5.69 -4.64 -13.55
CA LEU A 92 5.66 -4.31 -14.97
C LEU A 92 7.05 -4.15 -15.58
N ASP A 93 7.98 -3.54 -14.84
CA ASP A 93 9.34 -3.29 -15.34
C ASP A 93 10.32 -4.42 -15.01
N GLY A 94 9.84 -5.50 -14.37
CA GLY A 94 10.67 -6.64 -14.01
C GLY A 94 11.62 -6.41 -12.84
N LEU A 95 11.57 -5.24 -12.21
CA LEU A 95 12.46 -4.90 -11.09
C LEU A 95 11.78 -5.16 -9.75
N PRO A 96 12.55 -5.33 -8.66
CA PRO A 96 11.97 -5.54 -7.34
C PRO A 96 11.13 -4.34 -6.91
N SER A 97 10.05 -4.60 -6.18
CA SER A 97 9.21 -3.57 -5.55
C SER A 97 9.73 -3.30 -4.15
N ARG A 98 9.73 -2.02 -3.76
CA ARG A 98 10.29 -1.54 -2.50
C ARG A 98 9.35 -0.64 -1.72
N ILE A 99 8.41 0.01 -2.42
CA ILE A 99 7.41 0.90 -1.83
C ILE A 99 6.05 0.28 -2.10
N PHE A 100 5.30 0.02 -1.03
CA PHE A 100 4.03 -0.68 -1.13
C PHE A 100 2.92 0.19 -0.56
N ILE A 101 1.88 0.41 -1.35
CA ILE A 101 0.72 1.17 -0.94
C ILE A 101 -0.49 0.27 -1.15
N MET A 102 -1.02 -0.27 -0.05
CA MET A 102 -2.18 -1.14 -0.10
C MET A 102 -3.44 -0.33 0.12
N THR A 103 -4.46 -0.58 -0.67
CA THR A 103 -5.77 0.05 -0.51
C THR A 103 -6.88 -1.00 -0.53
N LEU A 104 -7.88 -0.79 0.32
CA LEU A 104 -9.11 -1.57 0.31
C LEU A 104 -10.26 -0.59 0.19
N SER A 105 -11.18 -0.86 -0.73
CA SER A 105 -12.32 0.02 -0.94
C SER A 105 -13.63 -0.77 -0.95
N PRO A 106 -14.74 -0.13 -0.56
CA PRO A 106 -16.06 -0.76 -0.70
C PRO A 106 -16.35 -1.05 -2.17
N ILE A 107 -17.12 -2.10 -2.41
CA ILE A 107 -17.45 -2.56 -3.76
C ILE A 107 -18.17 -1.47 -4.55
N ASP A 108 -18.99 -0.66 -3.89
CA ASP A 108 -19.85 0.35 -4.51
C ASP A 108 -19.26 1.76 -4.55
N ARG A 109 -17.98 1.94 -4.14
CA ARG A 109 -17.38 3.28 -4.06
C ARG A 109 -15.98 3.31 -4.66
N VAL A 110 -15.90 3.52 -5.95
CA VAL A 110 -14.63 3.54 -6.69
C VAL A 110 -13.97 4.93 -6.66
N GLY A 111 -14.77 6.00 -6.60
CA GLY A 111 -14.26 7.38 -6.66
C GLY A 111 -13.18 7.71 -5.65
N PRO A 112 -13.36 7.45 -4.36
CA PRO A 112 -12.33 7.72 -3.35
C PRO A 112 -11.02 6.98 -3.58
N HIS A 113 -11.07 5.76 -4.09
CA HIS A 113 -9.87 4.98 -4.43
C HIS A 113 -9.07 5.66 -5.54
N VAL A 114 -9.76 6.04 -6.62
CA VAL A 114 -9.12 6.71 -7.76
C VAL A 114 -8.49 8.03 -7.30
N GLN A 115 -9.21 8.81 -6.50
CA GLN A 115 -8.71 10.09 -6.00
C GLN A 115 -7.49 9.91 -5.09
N PHE A 116 -7.54 8.92 -4.20
CA PHE A 116 -6.43 8.62 -3.29
C PHE A 116 -5.16 8.26 -4.09
N LEU A 117 -5.30 7.36 -5.07
CA LEU A 117 -4.16 6.95 -5.90
C LEU A 117 -3.61 8.11 -6.73
N ALA A 118 -4.47 9.01 -7.20
CA ALA A 118 -4.01 10.19 -7.94
C ALA A 118 -3.15 11.09 -7.04
N GLU A 119 -3.59 11.34 -5.81
CA GLU A 119 -2.83 12.16 -4.86
C GLU A 119 -1.49 11.51 -4.49
N VAL A 120 -1.50 10.20 -4.22
CA VAL A 120 -0.29 9.45 -3.93
C VAL A 120 0.68 9.51 -5.11
N SER A 121 0.17 9.31 -6.32
CA SER A 121 0.99 9.33 -7.54
C SER A 121 1.68 10.66 -7.75
N MET A 122 1.03 11.76 -7.41
CA MET A 122 1.64 13.08 -7.50
C MET A 122 2.88 13.19 -6.62
N VAL A 123 2.85 12.58 -5.44
CA VAL A 123 3.98 12.62 -4.50
C VAL A 123 5.11 11.70 -4.93
N ILE A 124 4.80 10.44 -5.28
CA ILE A 124 5.83 9.44 -5.56
C ILE A 124 6.31 9.44 -7.00
N ARG A 125 5.87 10.41 -7.80
CA ARG A 125 6.25 10.52 -9.19
C ARG A 125 7.73 10.78 -9.40
N THR A 126 8.37 11.50 -8.47
CA THR A 126 9.77 11.87 -8.60
C THR A 126 10.69 10.84 -7.93
N GLU A 127 11.87 10.66 -8.49
CA GLU A 127 12.89 9.81 -7.90
C GLU A 127 13.29 10.31 -6.51
N GLU A 128 13.38 11.63 -6.35
CA GLU A 128 13.73 12.24 -5.06
C GLU A 128 12.74 11.83 -3.96
N ALA A 129 11.44 11.90 -4.22
CA ALA A 129 10.44 11.51 -3.25
C ALA A 129 10.52 10.03 -2.91
N ARG A 130 10.73 9.18 -3.91
CA ARG A 130 10.87 7.74 -3.68
C ARG A 130 12.11 7.43 -2.83
N GLU A 131 13.22 8.09 -3.10
CA GLU A 131 14.44 7.90 -2.30
C GLU A 131 14.23 8.37 -0.85
N ARG A 132 13.57 9.49 -0.66
CA ARG A 132 13.23 9.98 0.68
C ARG A 132 12.37 8.97 1.44
N LEU A 133 11.40 8.35 0.77
CA LEU A 133 10.58 7.30 1.38
C LEU A 133 11.46 6.13 1.82
N LEU A 134 12.32 5.64 0.93
CA LEU A 134 13.16 4.47 1.22
C LEU A 134 14.18 4.73 2.33
N GLN A 135 14.55 5.98 2.57
CA GLN A 135 15.44 6.36 3.66
C GLN A 135 14.71 6.64 4.97
N SER A 136 13.39 6.58 4.97
CA SER A 136 12.59 6.85 6.16
C SER A 136 12.85 5.82 7.24
N LYS A 137 13.03 6.28 8.48
CA LYS A 137 13.33 5.43 9.64
C LYS A 137 12.13 5.22 10.55
N ASN A 138 11.10 6.05 10.38
CA ASN A 138 9.89 5.98 11.20
C ASN A 138 8.70 6.50 10.40
N ALA A 139 7.51 6.33 10.95
CA ALA A 139 6.27 6.73 10.30
C ALA A 139 6.22 8.23 10.01
N GLN A 140 6.77 9.06 10.90
CA GLN A 140 6.73 10.51 10.69
C GLN A 140 7.57 10.93 9.50
N ASP A 141 8.72 10.27 9.27
CA ASP A 141 9.53 10.53 8.08
C ASP A 141 8.72 10.27 6.80
N VAL A 142 7.98 9.15 6.77
CA VAL A 142 7.11 8.82 5.63
C VAL A 142 6.04 9.89 5.44
N LEU A 143 5.34 10.24 6.51
CA LEU A 143 4.28 11.25 6.44
C LEU A 143 4.81 12.59 5.92
N SER A 144 6.03 12.96 6.32
CA SER A 144 6.66 14.21 5.86
C SER A 144 6.84 14.25 4.35
N VAL A 145 7.13 13.11 3.71
CA VAL A 145 7.25 13.04 2.25
C VAL A 145 5.92 13.42 1.59
N PHE A 146 4.80 13.07 2.22
CA PHE A 146 3.46 13.39 1.73
C PHE A 146 2.96 14.76 2.21
N GLY A 147 3.79 15.52 2.94
CA GLY A 147 3.40 16.84 3.42
C GLY A 147 2.49 16.81 4.65
N LEU A 148 2.53 15.74 5.41
CA LEU A 148 1.63 15.54 6.55
C LEU A 148 2.33 15.63 7.91
#